data_a86892f02f82b2f3cac6f9305812ded8
#
_entry.id   a86892f02f82b2f3cac6f9305812ded8
#
_cell.length_a   1.000
_cell.length_b   1.000
_cell.length_c   1.000
_cell.angle_alpha   90.00
_cell.angle_beta   90.00
_cell.angle_gamma   90.00
#
_symmetry.space_group_name_H-M   'P 1'
#
loop_
_entity.id
_entity.type
_entity.pdbx_description
1 polymer ?
#
loop_
_entity_poly.entity_id
_entity_poly.type
_entity_poly.pdbx_seq_one_letter_code
_entity_poly.pdbx_strand_id
1 'polypeptide(L)'
;LDYSDTEEYYEEVANKIDEFIEEYKYQKERILGVSIATQGIISPDGSGVMYGTIMNNVKMRLSDFSSKLPYPCRLVHDSKAAAYLELWNHSELDSAVVFLLNRNLGGAIITNRKVHEGSFMHSGVIEHICINSDGPLCYCGNRGCLETYCSANALEQAAGIPAKEFFPLLREKKSPQIIQIWKDYLNHLAFAMKNLNLVIDAPIILSGYLAPYFTEEDIKYLAEHLHTAAPFILDKTQILVGTNGQYTPAIGAALHYVEKFIQSI
;
A
#
# COMPACT_ATOMS: atom_id res chain seq x y z
N LEU A 1 -1.26 -17.90 -3.12
CA LEU A 1 -1.16 -18.28 -4.52
C LEU A 1 -0.27 -17.29 -5.24
N ASP A 2 0.73 -17.80 -5.95
CA ASP A 2 1.49 -16.98 -6.89
C ASP A 2 0.66 -16.84 -8.18
N TYR A 3 0.64 -15.63 -8.73
CA TYR A 3 -0.13 -15.37 -9.94
C TYR A 3 0.41 -16.17 -11.14
N SER A 4 -0.46 -16.80 -11.86
CA SER A 4 -0.21 -17.34 -13.21
C SER A 4 -1.40 -17.01 -14.12
N ASP A 5 -1.11 -16.74 -15.40
CA ASP A 5 -2.14 -16.47 -16.40
C ASP A 5 -2.67 -17.80 -16.98
N THR A 6 -3.31 -18.60 -16.11
CA THR A 6 -3.87 -19.91 -16.46
C THR A 6 -5.27 -20.09 -15.90
N GLU A 7 -6.09 -20.91 -16.54
CA GLU A 7 -7.46 -21.18 -16.11
C GLU A 7 -7.47 -21.82 -14.72
N GLU A 8 -6.52 -22.69 -14.43
CA GLU A 8 -6.37 -23.37 -13.13
C GLU A 8 -6.14 -22.37 -11.99
N TYR A 9 -5.39 -21.29 -12.23
CA TYR A 9 -5.19 -20.25 -11.23
C TYR A 9 -6.52 -19.57 -10.85
N TYR A 10 -7.31 -19.18 -11.85
CA TYR A 10 -8.60 -18.51 -11.60
C TYR A 10 -9.62 -19.45 -10.96
N GLU A 11 -9.61 -20.73 -11.31
CA GLU A 11 -10.42 -21.76 -10.63
C GLU A 11 -9.99 -21.96 -9.17
N GLU A 12 -8.69 -22.02 -8.90
CA GLU A 12 -8.18 -22.13 -7.54
C GLU A 12 -8.54 -20.91 -6.69
N VAL A 13 -8.49 -19.70 -7.26
CA VAL A 13 -8.94 -18.47 -6.57
C VAL A 13 -10.42 -18.57 -6.24
N ALA A 14 -11.27 -19.00 -7.18
CA ALA A 14 -12.70 -19.16 -6.96
C ALA A 14 -13.00 -20.21 -5.87
N ASN A 15 -12.32 -21.36 -5.90
CA ASN A 15 -12.45 -22.40 -4.89
C ASN A 15 -12.07 -21.88 -3.49
N LYS A 16 -10.98 -21.10 -3.36
CA LYS A 16 -10.59 -20.51 -2.07
C LYS A 16 -11.60 -19.50 -1.53
N ILE A 17 -12.28 -18.78 -2.42
CA ILE A 17 -13.36 -17.87 -2.03
C ILE A 17 -14.56 -18.67 -1.51
N ASP A 18 -14.94 -19.75 -2.21
CA ASP A 18 -16.03 -20.61 -1.77
C ASP A 18 -15.69 -21.31 -0.43
N GLU A 19 -14.48 -21.84 -0.28
CA GLU A 19 -13.99 -22.41 0.98
C GLU A 19 -14.08 -21.40 2.13
N PHE A 20 -13.67 -20.15 1.90
CA PHE A 20 -13.77 -19.07 2.89
C PHE A 20 -15.23 -18.78 3.28
N ILE A 21 -16.13 -18.69 2.30
CA ILE A 21 -17.56 -18.44 2.54
C ILE A 21 -18.16 -19.58 3.38
N GLU A 22 -17.80 -20.83 3.08
CA GLU A 22 -18.29 -22.01 3.80
C GLU A 22 -17.70 -22.13 5.22
N GLU A 23 -16.40 -21.90 5.38
CA GLU A 23 -15.70 -21.93 6.68
C GLU A 23 -16.35 -20.96 7.68
N TYR A 24 -16.62 -19.73 7.24
CA TYR A 24 -17.24 -18.69 8.06
C TYR A 24 -18.76 -18.72 8.05
N LYS A 25 -19.38 -19.70 7.35
CA LYS A 25 -20.84 -19.88 7.27
C LYS A 25 -21.59 -18.64 6.80
N TYR A 26 -21.00 -17.88 5.89
CA TYR A 26 -21.69 -16.75 5.29
C TYR A 26 -22.82 -17.21 4.35
N GLN A 27 -23.94 -16.49 4.40
CA GLN A 27 -25.05 -16.74 3.47
C GLN A 27 -24.65 -16.21 2.08
N LYS A 28 -24.61 -17.10 1.08
CA LYS A 28 -24.17 -16.77 -0.30
C LYS A 28 -24.98 -15.61 -0.90
N GLU A 29 -26.29 -15.54 -0.58
CA GLU A 29 -27.20 -14.50 -1.04
C GLU A 29 -26.92 -13.12 -0.45
N ARG A 30 -26.11 -13.04 0.61
CA ARG A 30 -25.72 -11.79 1.27
C ARG A 30 -24.34 -11.31 0.86
N ILE A 31 -23.64 -12.02 -0.03
CA ILE A 31 -22.36 -11.60 -0.56
C ILE A 31 -22.58 -10.47 -1.57
N LEU A 32 -22.09 -9.28 -1.25
CA LEU A 32 -22.27 -8.08 -2.09
C LEU A 32 -21.40 -8.10 -3.34
N GLY A 33 -20.24 -8.77 -3.29
CA GLY A 33 -19.29 -8.87 -4.38
C GLY A 33 -17.90 -9.28 -3.93
N VAL A 34 -17.00 -9.47 -4.89
CA VAL A 34 -15.60 -9.84 -4.69
C VAL A 34 -14.70 -8.75 -5.26
N SER A 35 -13.87 -8.16 -4.41
CA SER A 35 -12.84 -7.21 -4.84
C SER A 35 -11.47 -7.87 -4.81
N ILE A 36 -10.75 -7.78 -5.91
CA ILE A 36 -9.41 -8.34 -6.07
C ILE A 36 -8.40 -7.17 -6.02
N ALA A 37 -7.72 -7.03 -4.89
CA ALA A 37 -6.61 -6.09 -4.76
C ALA A 37 -5.35 -6.71 -5.38
N THR A 38 -4.74 -6.02 -6.33
CA THR A 38 -3.55 -6.50 -7.01
C THR A 38 -2.52 -5.39 -7.19
N GLN A 39 -1.26 -5.78 -7.24
CA GLN A 39 -0.18 -4.89 -7.67
C GLN A 39 -0.29 -4.67 -9.18
N GLY A 40 -0.10 -3.43 -9.60
CA GLY A 40 -0.19 -3.03 -10.99
C GLY A 40 -1.30 -2.01 -11.26
N ILE A 41 -1.13 -1.26 -12.34
CA ILE A 41 -2.04 -0.18 -12.72
C ILE A 41 -3.25 -0.78 -13.43
N ILE A 42 -4.43 -0.54 -12.90
CA ILE A 42 -5.69 -1.00 -13.45
C ILE A 42 -6.14 -0.04 -14.56
N SER A 43 -6.71 -0.60 -15.63
CA SER A 43 -7.27 0.18 -16.74
C SER A 43 -8.42 1.10 -16.24
N PRO A 44 -8.65 2.26 -16.90
CA PRO A 44 -9.70 3.20 -16.49
C PRO A 44 -11.10 2.59 -16.47
N ASP A 45 -11.37 1.61 -17.31
CA ASP A 45 -12.63 0.85 -17.36
C ASP A 45 -12.69 -0.29 -16.33
N GLY A 46 -11.60 -0.53 -15.59
CA GLY A 46 -11.51 -1.60 -14.60
C GLY A 46 -11.39 -3.02 -15.18
N SER A 47 -11.25 -3.15 -16.50
CA SER A 47 -11.30 -4.45 -17.20
C SER A 47 -10.06 -5.32 -17.03
N GLY A 48 -8.92 -4.73 -16.64
CA GLY A 48 -7.68 -5.49 -16.49
C GLY A 48 -6.51 -4.65 -16.01
N VAL A 49 -5.34 -5.29 -15.96
CA VAL A 49 -4.06 -4.66 -15.57
C VAL A 49 -3.37 -4.13 -16.83
N MET A 50 -3.04 -2.82 -16.84
CA MET A 50 -2.29 -2.19 -17.93
C MET A 50 -0.77 -2.30 -17.75
N TYR A 51 -0.31 -2.22 -16.51
CA TYR A 51 1.09 -2.30 -16.13
C TYR A 51 1.24 -3.10 -14.84
N GLY A 52 2.08 -4.12 -14.82
CA GLY A 52 2.20 -5.03 -13.68
C GLY A 52 3.52 -5.79 -13.71
N THR A 53 4.64 -5.09 -13.49
CA THR A 53 6.00 -5.65 -13.58
C THR A 53 6.30 -6.62 -12.44
N ILE A 54 5.85 -6.31 -11.21
CA ILE A 54 6.19 -7.10 -10.02
C ILE A 54 5.61 -8.52 -10.12
N MET A 55 4.33 -8.63 -10.47
CA MET A 55 3.62 -9.90 -10.57
C MET A 55 3.62 -10.47 -11.99
N ASN A 56 4.17 -9.75 -12.96
CA ASN A 56 4.05 -10.08 -14.38
C ASN A 56 2.59 -10.33 -14.83
N ASN A 57 1.67 -9.50 -14.33
CA ASN A 57 0.23 -9.70 -14.43
C ASN A 57 -0.48 -8.79 -15.46
N VAL A 58 0.22 -8.31 -16.46
CA VAL A 58 -0.35 -7.45 -17.52
C VAL A 58 -1.48 -8.15 -18.30
N LYS A 59 -1.52 -9.46 -18.28
CA LYS A 59 -2.60 -10.24 -18.92
C LYS A 59 -3.83 -10.45 -18.04
N MET A 60 -3.75 -10.14 -16.75
CA MET A 60 -4.87 -10.30 -15.81
C MET A 60 -6.09 -9.50 -16.28
N ARG A 61 -7.22 -10.14 -16.41
CA ARG A 61 -8.50 -9.54 -16.81
C ARG A 61 -9.56 -9.82 -15.76
N LEU A 62 -10.44 -8.85 -15.56
CA LEU A 62 -11.58 -9.01 -14.66
C LEU A 62 -12.50 -10.15 -15.11
N SER A 63 -12.65 -10.34 -16.42
CA SER A 63 -13.46 -11.41 -17.03
C SER A 63 -13.06 -12.81 -16.55
N ASP A 64 -11.75 -13.02 -16.30
CA ASP A 64 -11.23 -14.34 -15.94
C ASP A 64 -11.69 -14.74 -14.53
N PHE A 65 -11.79 -13.77 -13.62
CA PHE A 65 -12.38 -13.97 -12.29
C PHE A 65 -13.91 -14.05 -12.34
N SER A 66 -14.55 -13.12 -13.05
CA SER A 66 -16.01 -13.03 -13.07
C SER A 66 -16.68 -14.20 -13.80
N SER A 67 -15.95 -14.90 -14.67
CA SER A 67 -16.43 -16.14 -15.31
C SER A 67 -16.48 -17.33 -14.36
N LYS A 68 -15.74 -17.29 -13.25
CA LYS A 68 -15.64 -18.38 -12.27
C LYS A 68 -16.43 -18.11 -10.97
N LEU A 69 -16.90 -16.88 -10.77
CA LEU A 69 -17.56 -16.45 -9.54
C LEU A 69 -19.00 -15.97 -9.81
N PRO A 70 -19.98 -16.40 -9.02
CA PRO A 70 -21.38 -15.99 -9.19
C PRO A 70 -21.65 -14.58 -8.60
N TYR A 71 -20.62 -13.85 -8.20
CA TYR A 71 -20.73 -12.55 -7.54
C TYR A 71 -20.22 -11.43 -8.45
N PRO A 72 -20.71 -10.19 -8.28
CA PRO A 72 -20.08 -9.03 -8.91
C PRO A 72 -18.60 -8.95 -8.53
N CYS A 73 -17.72 -8.78 -9.52
CA CYS A 73 -16.27 -8.72 -9.32
C CYS A 73 -15.71 -7.36 -9.71
N ARG A 74 -14.60 -6.96 -9.08
CA ARG A 74 -13.80 -5.81 -9.50
C ARG A 74 -12.32 -6.02 -9.22
N LEU A 75 -11.48 -5.40 -10.06
CA LEU A 75 -10.05 -5.22 -9.80
C LEU A 75 -9.81 -3.84 -9.15
N VAL A 76 -8.86 -3.78 -8.23
CA VAL A 76 -8.41 -2.52 -7.63
C VAL A 76 -6.90 -2.58 -7.38
N HIS A 77 -6.22 -1.46 -7.60
CA HIS A 77 -4.81 -1.32 -7.25
C HIS A 77 -4.66 -1.35 -5.73
N ASP A 78 -3.71 -2.13 -5.21
CA ASP A 78 -3.54 -2.36 -3.77
C ASP A 78 -3.33 -1.08 -2.96
N SER A 79 -2.50 -0.15 -3.47
CA SER A 79 -2.24 1.13 -2.79
C SER A 79 -3.46 2.04 -2.77
N LYS A 80 -4.28 2.02 -3.84
CA LYS A 80 -5.55 2.75 -3.86
C LYS A 80 -6.57 2.13 -2.92
N ALA A 81 -6.63 0.80 -2.86
CA ALA A 81 -7.44 0.10 -1.88
C ALA A 81 -7.03 0.47 -0.44
N ALA A 82 -5.74 0.51 -0.15
CA ALA A 82 -5.24 0.97 1.14
C ALA A 82 -5.70 2.40 1.45
N ALA A 83 -5.60 3.30 0.49
CA ALA A 83 -6.05 4.69 0.67
C ALA A 83 -7.56 4.81 0.91
N TYR A 84 -8.38 3.96 0.30
CA TYR A 84 -9.82 3.90 0.61
C TYR A 84 -10.07 3.51 2.06
N LEU A 85 -9.32 2.54 2.61
CA LEU A 85 -9.44 2.17 4.01
C LEU A 85 -9.01 3.32 4.94
N GLU A 86 -7.90 3.96 4.64
CA GLU A 86 -7.43 5.07 5.47
C GLU A 86 -8.41 6.26 5.43
N LEU A 87 -9.00 6.56 4.29
CA LEU A 87 -10.05 7.58 4.18
C LEU A 87 -11.33 7.20 4.94
N TRP A 88 -11.66 5.92 5.01
CA TRP A 88 -12.77 5.42 5.83
C TRP A 88 -12.51 5.58 7.33
N ASN A 89 -11.29 5.24 7.76
CA ASN A 89 -10.88 5.33 9.16
C ASN A 89 -10.70 6.78 9.65
N HIS A 90 -10.36 7.69 8.75
CA HIS A 90 -10.07 9.11 9.03
C HIS A 90 -11.08 10.01 8.32
N SER A 91 -12.32 9.99 8.82
CA SER A 91 -13.43 10.73 8.20
C SER A 91 -13.25 12.25 8.23
N GLU A 92 -12.37 12.76 9.11
CA GLU A 92 -12.02 14.18 9.24
C GLU A 92 -11.03 14.67 8.17
N LEU A 93 -10.31 13.77 7.49
CA LEU A 93 -9.30 14.15 6.51
C LEU A 93 -9.93 14.49 5.16
N ASP A 94 -9.59 15.64 4.61
CA ASP A 94 -9.90 16.02 3.23
C ASP A 94 -8.85 15.54 2.25
N SER A 95 -7.59 15.64 2.64
CA SER A 95 -6.42 15.29 1.82
C SER A 95 -5.39 14.53 2.64
N ALA A 96 -4.65 13.63 2.00
CA ALA A 96 -3.53 12.90 2.61
C ALA A 96 -2.60 12.31 1.55
N VAL A 97 -1.35 12.03 1.93
CA VAL A 97 -0.43 11.16 1.18
C VAL A 97 -0.31 9.84 1.93
N VAL A 98 -0.67 8.75 1.30
CA VAL A 98 -0.60 7.40 1.88
C VAL A 98 0.65 6.69 1.39
N PHE A 99 1.49 6.22 2.31
CA PHE A 99 2.61 5.32 2.06
C PHE A 99 2.19 3.91 2.44
N LEU A 100 2.05 3.03 1.46
CA LEU A 100 1.75 1.62 1.69
C LEU A 100 3.06 0.85 1.86
N LEU A 101 3.50 0.69 3.10
CA LEU A 101 4.77 0.05 3.50
C LEU A 101 4.61 -1.48 3.51
N ASN A 102 4.44 -2.07 2.33
CA ASN A 102 4.28 -3.50 2.13
C ASN A 102 5.58 -4.15 1.63
N ARG A 103 5.52 -5.43 1.22
CA ARG A 103 6.66 -6.14 0.60
C ARG A 103 7.30 -5.31 -0.49
N ASN A 104 6.49 -4.80 -1.42
CA ASN A 104 6.83 -3.70 -2.31
C ASN A 104 6.13 -2.45 -1.79
N LEU A 105 6.83 -1.34 -1.85
CA LEU A 105 6.29 -0.05 -1.48
C LEU A 105 5.21 0.35 -2.48
N GLY A 106 4.20 1.02 -2.01
CA GLY A 106 3.21 1.66 -2.86
C GLY A 106 2.77 2.98 -2.27
N GLY A 107 1.94 3.70 -3.01
CA GLY A 107 1.38 4.93 -2.50
C GLY A 107 0.10 5.36 -3.17
N ALA A 108 -0.55 6.31 -2.52
CA ALA A 108 -1.73 6.96 -3.05
C ALA A 108 -1.84 8.40 -2.52
N ILE A 109 -2.53 9.22 -3.27
CA ILE A 109 -2.84 10.60 -2.90
C ILE A 109 -4.35 10.69 -2.71
N ILE A 110 -4.77 11.30 -1.61
CA ILE A 110 -6.16 11.63 -1.33
C ILE A 110 -6.31 13.15 -1.48
N THR A 111 -7.30 13.59 -2.22
CA THR A 111 -7.68 15.01 -2.36
C THR A 111 -9.20 15.14 -2.41
N ASN A 112 -9.75 16.13 -1.73
CA ASN A 112 -11.21 16.35 -1.69
C ASN A 112 -11.96 15.07 -1.28
N ARG A 113 -11.45 14.34 -0.29
CA ARG A 113 -12.02 13.08 0.23
C ARG A 113 -12.14 11.98 -0.83
N LYS A 114 -11.28 11.98 -1.85
CA LYS A 114 -11.24 10.97 -2.90
C LYS A 114 -9.81 10.55 -3.19
N VAL A 115 -9.63 9.28 -3.49
CA VAL A 115 -8.35 8.78 -4.01
C VAL A 115 -8.12 9.41 -5.38
N HIS A 116 -7.01 10.13 -5.54
CA HIS A 116 -6.66 10.80 -6.77
C HIS A 116 -6.08 9.83 -7.79
N GLU A 117 -6.78 9.63 -8.89
CA GLU A 117 -6.38 8.67 -9.93
C GLU A 117 -5.31 9.22 -10.88
N GLY A 118 -5.30 10.54 -11.10
CA GLY A 118 -4.51 11.17 -12.15
C GLY A 118 -5.10 10.96 -13.55
N SER A 119 -4.63 11.73 -14.50
CA SER A 119 -5.12 11.65 -15.90
C SER A 119 -4.80 10.34 -16.60
N PHE A 120 -3.76 9.63 -16.14
CA PHE A 120 -3.26 8.39 -16.72
C PHE A 120 -3.24 7.24 -15.71
N MET A 121 -3.98 7.33 -14.62
CA MET A 121 -4.05 6.34 -13.54
C MET A 121 -2.73 6.16 -12.74
N HIS A 122 -1.74 7.03 -12.93
CA HIS A 122 -0.40 6.92 -12.34
C HIS A 122 -0.22 7.80 -11.08
N SER A 123 -1.26 8.45 -10.59
CA SER A 123 -1.11 9.29 -9.39
C SER A 123 -0.80 8.43 -8.17
N GLY A 124 0.15 8.92 -7.37
CA GLY A 124 0.55 8.26 -6.14
C GLY A 124 1.58 7.15 -6.29
N VAL A 125 2.21 6.98 -7.45
CA VAL A 125 3.32 6.03 -7.69
C VAL A 125 4.59 6.56 -6.99
N ILE A 126 4.55 6.65 -5.67
CA ILE A 126 5.63 7.24 -4.85
C ILE A 126 6.85 6.33 -4.72
N GLU A 127 6.67 5.03 -4.89
CA GLU A 127 7.71 4.01 -4.82
C GLU A 127 8.83 4.24 -5.84
N HIS A 128 8.52 4.92 -6.94
CA HIS A 128 9.50 5.21 -8.01
C HIS A 128 10.09 6.63 -7.95
N ILE A 129 9.80 7.40 -6.91
CA ILE A 129 10.51 8.65 -6.67
C ILE A 129 11.98 8.33 -6.42
N CYS A 130 12.86 8.92 -7.26
CA CYS A 130 14.30 8.79 -7.10
C CYS A 130 14.76 9.65 -5.92
N ILE A 131 15.29 9.01 -4.87
CA ILE A 131 15.87 9.69 -3.71
C ILE A 131 17.40 9.70 -3.72
N ASN A 132 18.02 8.89 -4.60
CA ASN A 132 19.47 8.87 -4.81
C ASN A 132 19.79 8.33 -6.20
N SER A 133 20.19 9.18 -7.13
CA SER A 133 20.47 8.79 -8.53
C SER A 133 21.53 7.70 -8.71
N ASP A 134 22.46 7.59 -7.75
CA ASP A 134 23.53 6.60 -7.75
C ASP A 134 23.18 5.34 -6.93
N GLY A 135 21.93 5.26 -6.49
CA GLY A 135 21.42 4.19 -5.64
C GLY A 135 21.20 2.85 -6.33
N PRO A 136 20.65 1.86 -5.61
CA PRO A 136 20.37 0.52 -6.12
C PRO A 136 19.45 0.52 -7.35
N LEU A 137 19.59 -0.50 -8.19
CA LEU A 137 18.68 -0.71 -9.32
C LEU A 137 17.31 -1.14 -8.83
N CYS A 138 16.27 -0.43 -9.25
CA CYS A 138 14.88 -0.76 -8.98
C CYS A 138 14.33 -1.71 -10.07
N TYR A 139 13.31 -2.49 -9.74
CA TYR A 139 12.63 -3.36 -10.70
C TYR A 139 12.00 -2.59 -11.89
N CYS A 140 11.74 -1.28 -11.73
CA CYS A 140 11.26 -0.43 -12.83
C CYS A 140 12.36 -0.06 -13.85
N GLY A 141 13.61 -0.48 -13.63
CA GLY A 141 14.75 -0.17 -14.48
C GLY A 141 15.51 1.10 -14.11
N ASN A 142 14.97 1.96 -13.25
CA ASN A 142 15.64 3.15 -12.75
C ASN A 142 16.49 2.85 -11.51
N ARG A 143 17.38 3.77 -11.12
CA ARG A 143 18.19 3.67 -9.92
C ARG A 143 17.66 4.58 -8.81
N GLY A 144 17.86 4.12 -7.56
CA GLY A 144 17.64 4.93 -6.37
C GLY A 144 16.19 5.29 -6.07
N CYS A 145 15.25 4.51 -6.58
CA CYS A 145 13.84 4.64 -6.24
C CYS A 145 13.61 4.39 -4.76
N LEU A 146 12.64 5.07 -4.16
CA LEU A 146 12.25 4.91 -2.75
C LEU A 146 11.95 3.43 -2.41
N GLU A 147 11.39 2.67 -3.33
CA GLU A 147 11.18 1.22 -3.25
C GLU A 147 12.41 0.48 -2.72
N THR A 148 13.60 0.82 -3.25
CA THR A 148 14.84 0.11 -2.94
C THR A 148 15.39 0.42 -1.55
N TYR A 149 14.75 1.31 -0.80
CA TYR A 149 15.14 1.73 0.55
C TYR A 149 14.04 1.51 1.58
N CYS A 150 12.78 1.68 1.20
CA CYS A 150 11.66 1.77 2.14
C CYS A 150 10.57 0.70 1.94
N SER A 151 10.74 -0.25 1.03
CA SER A 151 9.89 -1.44 1.02
C SER A 151 10.26 -2.41 2.17
N ALA A 152 9.34 -3.30 2.55
CA ALA A 152 9.67 -4.34 3.51
C ALA A 152 10.74 -5.30 2.96
N ASN A 153 10.71 -5.60 1.66
CA ASN A 153 11.75 -6.39 1.01
C ASN A 153 13.13 -5.72 1.13
N ALA A 154 13.23 -4.40 0.96
CA ALA A 154 14.48 -3.68 1.12
C ALA A 154 15.01 -3.74 2.56
N LEU A 155 14.12 -3.59 3.56
CA LEU A 155 14.47 -3.73 4.97
C LEU A 155 14.96 -5.14 5.30
N GLU A 156 14.21 -6.17 4.88
CA GLU A 156 14.55 -7.57 5.13
C GLU A 156 15.84 -7.97 4.43
N GLN A 157 16.08 -7.47 3.22
CA GLN A 157 17.32 -7.70 2.48
C GLN A 157 18.52 -7.03 3.18
N ALA A 158 18.39 -5.80 3.65
CA ALA A 158 19.43 -5.10 4.39
C ALA A 158 19.77 -5.79 5.72
N ALA A 159 18.77 -6.34 6.40
CA ALA A 159 18.90 -6.99 7.69
C ALA A 159 19.32 -8.48 7.57
N GLY A 160 19.06 -9.13 6.45
CA GLY A 160 19.24 -10.57 6.24
C GLY A 160 18.24 -11.44 7.01
N ILE A 161 17.21 -10.86 7.59
CA ILE A 161 16.17 -11.53 8.39
C ILE A 161 14.79 -10.94 8.09
N PRO A 162 13.69 -11.70 8.28
CA PRO A 162 12.33 -11.21 8.10
C PRO A 162 11.97 -10.09 9.09
N ALA A 163 11.06 -9.19 8.69
CA ALA A 163 10.62 -8.07 9.55
C ALA A 163 10.09 -8.54 10.91
N LYS A 164 9.36 -9.66 10.95
CA LYS A 164 8.86 -10.26 12.21
C LYS A 164 9.96 -10.63 13.21
N GLU A 165 11.19 -10.87 12.74
CA GLU A 165 12.36 -11.16 13.57
C GLU A 165 13.20 -9.88 13.82
N PHE A 166 13.23 -8.98 12.83
CA PHE A 166 13.93 -7.70 12.89
C PHE A 166 13.43 -6.82 14.02
N PHE A 167 12.12 -6.57 14.11
CA PHE A 167 11.56 -5.62 15.06
C PHE A 167 11.70 -6.05 16.53
N PRO A 168 11.53 -7.32 16.93
CA PRO A 168 11.90 -7.76 18.28
C PRO A 168 13.36 -7.46 18.62
N LEU A 169 14.32 -7.77 17.74
CA LEU A 169 15.74 -7.47 17.94
C LEU A 169 16.01 -5.97 18.04
N LEU A 170 15.32 -5.16 17.23
CA LEU A 170 15.41 -3.70 17.31
C LEU A 170 14.96 -3.19 18.69
N ARG A 171 13.87 -3.75 19.24
CA ARG A 171 13.34 -3.37 20.57
C ARG A 171 14.27 -3.76 21.72
N GLU A 172 15.03 -4.83 21.57
CA GLU A 172 16.06 -5.19 22.55
C GLU A 172 17.22 -4.19 22.61
N LYS A 173 17.43 -3.38 21.58
CA LYS A 173 18.48 -2.35 21.46
C LYS A 173 19.92 -2.90 21.64
N LYS A 174 20.12 -4.22 21.42
CA LYS A 174 21.43 -4.89 21.65
C LYS A 174 22.31 -4.96 20.40
N SER A 175 21.76 -4.84 19.22
CA SER A 175 22.48 -4.93 17.94
C SER A 175 22.66 -3.55 17.31
N PRO A 176 23.89 -3.00 17.32
CA PRO A 176 24.18 -1.73 16.64
C PRO A 176 23.86 -1.76 15.15
N GLN A 177 24.05 -2.91 14.50
CA GLN A 177 23.74 -3.07 13.08
C GLN A 177 22.25 -2.94 12.80
N ILE A 178 21.39 -3.62 13.57
CA ILE A 178 19.93 -3.55 13.44
C ILE A 178 19.43 -2.12 13.69
N ILE A 179 19.98 -1.45 14.71
CA ILE A 179 19.64 -0.05 15.01
C ILE A 179 20.04 0.86 13.85
N GLN A 180 21.22 0.66 13.25
CA GLN A 180 21.68 1.49 12.13
C GLN A 180 20.80 1.27 10.89
N ILE A 181 20.45 0.04 10.55
CA ILE A 181 19.57 -0.30 9.42
C ILE A 181 18.22 0.43 9.57
N TRP A 182 17.62 0.38 10.78
CA TRP A 182 16.36 1.07 11.02
C TRP A 182 16.47 2.60 10.92
N LYS A 183 17.56 3.15 11.45
CA LYS A 183 17.84 4.58 11.34
C LYS A 183 18.00 5.04 9.88
N ASP A 184 18.71 4.25 9.07
CA ASP A 184 18.87 4.54 7.64
C ASP A 184 17.53 4.45 6.90
N TYR A 185 16.70 3.46 7.22
CA TYR A 185 15.34 3.33 6.71
C TYR A 185 14.51 4.58 7.03
N LEU A 186 14.50 5.02 8.29
CA LEU A 186 13.76 6.22 8.72
C LEU A 186 14.29 7.50 8.03
N ASN A 187 15.60 7.61 7.82
CA ASN A 187 16.19 8.74 7.09
C ASN A 187 15.70 8.82 5.65
N HIS A 188 15.70 7.68 4.92
CA HIS A 188 15.21 7.63 3.54
C HIS A 188 13.71 7.93 3.47
N LEU A 189 12.94 7.38 4.39
CA LEU A 189 11.50 7.63 4.47
C LEU A 189 11.23 9.12 4.75
N ALA A 190 11.90 9.72 5.74
CA ALA A 190 11.76 11.13 6.08
C ALA A 190 12.12 12.03 4.91
N PHE A 191 13.18 11.70 4.15
CA PHE A 191 13.57 12.45 2.96
C PHE A 191 12.46 12.46 1.89
N ALA A 192 11.88 11.31 1.62
CA ALA A 192 10.78 11.19 0.65
C ALA A 192 9.52 11.90 1.13
N MET A 193 9.13 11.69 2.40
CA MET A 193 7.98 12.34 3.03
C MET A 193 8.08 13.87 2.94
N LYS A 194 9.24 14.43 3.28
CA LYS A 194 9.51 15.86 3.18
C LYS A 194 9.30 16.39 1.76
N ASN A 195 9.90 15.74 0.76
CA ASN A 195 9.81 16.19 -0.63
C ASN A 195 8.37 16.14 -1.14
N LEU A 196 7.62 15.11 -0.78
CA LEU A 196 6.20 14.99 -1.13
C LEU A 196 5.34 16.03 -0.41
N ASN A 197 5.62 16.30 0.87
CA ASN A 197 4.88 17.30 1.63
C ASN A 197 5.07 18.72 1.08
N LEU A 198 6.24 19.04 0.51
CA LEU A 198 6.47 20.31 -0.18
C LEU A 198 5.65 20.47 -1.48
N VAL A 199 5.18 19.36 -2.07
CA VAL A 199 4.39 19.36 -3.31
C VAL A 199 2.90 19.20 -2.98
N ILE A 200 2.60 18.38 -1.97
CA ILE A 200 1.23 18.06 -1.53
C ILE A 200 1.15 18.42 -0.05
N ASP A 201 0.70 19.61 0.24
CA ASP A 201 0.53 20.11 1.61
C ASP A 201 -0.64 19.38 2.31
N ALA A 202 -0.35 18.19 2.82
CA ALA A 202 -1.34 17.30 3.42
C ALA A 202 -0.73 16.38 4.48
N PRO A 203 -1.53 15.86 5.43
CA PRO A 203 -1.11 14.80 6.34
C PRO A 203 -0.54 13.59 5.62
N ILE A 204 0.36 12.86 6.29
CA ILE A 204 0.98 11.64 5.78
C ILE A 204 0.44 10.45 6.57
N ILE A 205 0.04 9.39 5.89
CA ILE A 205 -0.42 8.16 6.50
C ILE A 205 0.57 7.04 6.17
N LEU A 206 1.20 6.47 7.19
CA LEU A 206 2.01 5.26 7.08
C LEU A 206 1.08 4.05 7.25
N SER A 207 0.92 3.25 6.22
CA SER A 207 -0.04 2.15 6.17
C SER A 207 0.62 0.85 5.71
N GLY A 208 -0.09 -0.27 5.80
CA GLY A 208 0.38 -1.57 5.33
C GLY A 208 1.20 -2.36 6.33
N TYR A 209 1.94 -3.34 5.83
CA TYR A 209 2.59 -4.40 6.61
C TYR A 209 3.54 -3.89 7.70
N LEU A 210 4.36 -2.88 7.40
CA LEU A 210 5.31 -2.35 8.37
C LEU A 210 4.69 -1.32 9.33
N ALA A 211 3.53 -0.73 9.01
CA ALA A 211 2.94 0.34 9.79
C ALA A 211 2.78 0.00 11.28
N PRO A 212 2.29 -1.20 11.69
CA PRO A 212 2.11 -1.52 13.11
C PRO A 212 3.43 -1.63 13.91
N TYR A 213 4.58 -1.64 13.24
CA TYR A 213 5.87 -1.70 13.91
C TYR A 213 6.44 -0.32 14.28
N PHE A 214 5.89 0.76 13.73
CA PHE A 214 6.33 2.12 14.09
C PHE A 214 5.94 2.46 15.54
N THR A 215 6.87 3.04 16.28
CA THR A 215 6.66 3.54 17.63
C THR A 215 6.46 5.03 17.64
N GLU A 216 6.02 5.56 18.78
CA GLU A 216 5.95 7.01 19.00
C GLU A 216 7.32 7.69 18.83
N GLU A 217 8.43 7.01 19.22
CA GLU A 217 9.80 7.50 19.01
C GLU A 217 10.12 7.64 17.50
N ASP A 218 9.71 6.65 16.71
CA ASP A 218 9.92 6.67 15.25
C ASP A 218 9.11 7.80 14.60
N ILE A 219 7.85 7.98 14.99
CA ILE A 219 6.98 9.04 14.47
C ILE A 219 7.52 10.42 14.85
N LYS A 220 7.98 10.58 16.09
CA LYS A 220 8.62 11.82 16.55
C LYS A 220 9.88 12.11 15.73
N TYR A 221 10.72 11.10 15.51
CA TYR A 221 11.91 11.23 14.67
C TYR A 221 11.58 11.70 13.23
N LEU A 222 10.58 11.08 12.60
CA LEU A 222 10.12 11.47 11.26
C LEU A 222 9.59 12.91 11.25
N ALA A 223 8.77 13.28 12.23
CA ALA A 223 8.22 14.64 12.36
C ALA A 223 9.31 15.69 12.51
N GLU A 224 10.31 15.46 13.35
CA GLU A 224 11.44 16.36 13.55
C GLU A 224 12.22 16.59 12.24
N HIS A 225 12.40 15.53 11.43
CA HIS A 225 13.09 15.63 10.13
C HIS A 225 12.27 16.36 9.07
N LEU A 226 10.95 16.29 9.13
CA LEU A 226 10.07 17.10 8.27
C LEU A 226 10.18 18.59 8.62
N HIS A 227 10.22 18.95 9.91
CA HIS A 227 10.27 20.34 10.35
C HIS A 227 11.59 21.04 10.06
N THR A 228 12.73 20.34 10.22
CA THR A 228 14.06 20.97 10.11
C THR A 228 14.48 21.34 8.71
N ALA A 229 13.74 20.93 7.69
CA ALA A 229 14.21 20.94 6.31
C ALA A 229 13.35 21.76 5.35
N ALA A 230 12.28 22.39 5.82
CA ALA A 230 11.46 23.29 5.01
C ALA A 230 11.87 24.75 5.21
N PRO A 231 11.75 25.60 4.15
CA PRO A 231 11.99 27.03 4.27
C PRO A 231 10.93 27.78 5.09
N PHE A 232 9.88 27.09 5.49
CA PHE A 232 8.79 27.55 6.35
C PHE A 232 8.48 26.47 7.38
N ILE A 233 7.90 26.86 8.50
CA ILE A 233 7.59 25.97 9.59
C ILE A 233 6.42 25.05 9.18
N LEU A 234 6.69 23.76 9.01
CA LEU A 234 5.68 22.72 8.81
C LEU A 234 5.07 22.32 10.16
N ASP A 235 4.59 23.30 10.92
CA ASP A 235 4.17 23.15 12.33
C ASP A 235 2.99 22.18 12.53
N LYS A 236 2.39 21.68 11.46
CA LYS A 236 1.14 20.92 11.51
C LYS A 236 1.11 19.67 10.64
N THR A 237 2.23 19.24 10.07
CA THR A 237 2.22 17.98 9.32
C THR A 237 1.95 16.85 10.28
N GLN A 238 0.76 16.28 10.18
CA GLN A 238 0.34 15.14 10.98
C GLN A 238 0.81 13.86 10.29
N ILE A 239 1.53 13.02 11.02
CA ILE A 239 1.87 11.66 10.61
C ILE A 239 0.93 10.71 11.34
N LEU A 240 0.14 9.99 10.58
CA LEU A 240 -0.80 9.00 11.06
C LEU A 240 -0.27 7.59 10.76
N VAL A 241 -0.66 6.61 11.57
CA VAL A 241 -0.22 5.22 11.40
C VAL A 241 -1.44 4.32 11.31
N GLY A 242 -1.57 3.62 10.19
CA GLY A 242 -2.60 2.62 9.96
C GLY A 242 -2.39 1.36 10.82
N THR A 243 -3.47 0.77 11.27
CA THR A 243 -3.46 -0.36 12.23
C THR A 243 -3.73 -1.73 11.62
N ASN A 244 -4.15 -1.80 10.35
CA ASN A 244 -4.63 -3.03 9.70
C ASN A 244 -3.50 -3.91 9.12
N GLY A 245 -2.25 -3.43 9.13
CA GLY A 245 -1.09 -4.19 8.71
C GLY A 245 -1.22 -4.71 7.28
N GLN A 246 -0.85 -5.97 7.08
CA GLN A 246 -0.89 -6.62 5.76
C GLN A 246 -2.29 -6.73 5.14
N TYR A 247 -3.35 -6.63 5.93
CA TYR A 247 -4.74 -6.77 5.47
C TYR A 247 -5.33 -5.45 4.92
N THR A 248 -4.61 -4.35 5.06
CA THR A 248 -5.06 -3.01 4.62
C THR A 248 -5.61 -2.99 3.19
N PRO A 249 -4.92 -3.51 2.15
CA PRO A 249 -5.45 -3.48 0.80
C PRO A 249 -6.70 -4.33 0.62
N ALA A 250 -6.79 -5.50 1.28
CA ALA A 250 -7.94 -6.38 1.16
C ALA A 250 -9.19 -5.76 1.79
N ILE A 251 -9.06 -5.19 2.99
CA ILE A 251 -10.17 -4.50 3.67
C ILE A 251 -10.62 -3.28 2.84
N GLY A 252 -9.68 -2.45 2.39
CA GLY A 252 -9.99 -1.27 1.58
C GLY A 252 -10.66 -1.62 0.25
N ALA A 253 -10.25 -2.71 -0.38
CA ALA A 253 -10.89 -3.20 -1.60
C ALA A 253 -12.36 -3.58 -1.37
N ALA A 254 -12.68 -4.18 -0.22
CA ALA A 254 -14.04 -4.59 0.13
C ALA A 254 -14.98 -3.40 0.38
N LEU A 255 -14.45 -2.26 0.86
CA LEU A 255 -15.26 -1.08 1.20
C LEU A 255 -16.08 -0.54 0.03
N HIS A 256 -15.63 -0.72 -1.20
CA HIS A 256 -16.40 -0.31 -2.37
C HIS A 256 -17.81 -0.90 -2.42
N TYR A 257 -17.95 -2.19 -2.10
CA TYR A 257 -19.27 -2.84 -2.06
C TYR A 257 -20.05 -2.44 -0.82
N VAL A 258 -19.36 -2.21 0.30
CA VAL A 258 -19.99 -1.71 1.54
C VAL A 258 -20.57 -0.32 1.33
N GLU A 259 -19.82 0.60 0.72
CA GLU A 259 -20.31 1.95 0.42
C GLU A 259 -21.51 1.93 -0.51
N LYS A 260 -21.46 1.15 -1.60
CA LYS A 260 -22.59 0.99 -2.52
C LYS A 260 -23.85 0.49 -1.79
N PHE A 261 -23.68 -0.49 -0.91
CA PHE A 261 -24.78 -1.03 -0.13
C PHE A 261 -25.37 0.04 0.80
N ILE A 262 -24.56 0.77 1.54
CA ILE A 262 -25.02 1.85 2.43
C ILE A 262 -25.76 2.94 1.65
N GLN A 263 -25.30 3.29 0.45
CA GLN A 263 -25.95 4.29 -0.40
C GLN A 263 -27.27 3.81 -1.03
N SER A 264 -27.53 2.50 -1.01
CA SER A 264 -28.75 1.90 -1.57
C SER A 264 -29.90 1.75 -0.56
N ILE A 265 -29.62 2.03 0.71
CA ILE A 265 -30.59 2.02 1.82
C ILE A 265 -31.16 3.43 2.01
#